data_35bd10643ae93b29d03bda3e9c155fe0
#
_entry.id   35bd10643ae93b29d03bda3e9c155fe0
#
_cell.length_a   1.000
_cell.length_b   1.000
_cell.length_c   1.000
_cell.angle_alpha   90.00
_cell.angle_beta   90.00
_cell.angle_gamma   90.00
#
_symmetry.space_group_name_H-M   'P 1'
#
loop_
_entity.id
_entity.type
_entity.pdbx_description
1 polymer ?
#
loop_
_entity_poly.entity_id
_entity_poly.type
_entity_poly.pdbx_seq_one_letter_code
_entity_poly.pdbx_strand_id
1 'polypeptide(L)'
;MPQRILVLGASGYIGQHLVRTLSQQGHQTLAAARHVDRLAKLQLANVSCHKVDLSWPDNLPALLQDIDTVYFLVHSMGEGGDFIAQERQVALNVRDALREVPVKQLIFLSSLQAPPHEQSDHLRARQATADILREAGVPVTELRAGIIVGAGSAAFEVMRDMVYNLPVLTPPRWVRSRTTPIALENLLHYLVALLDHPACEHRIFEAAGPEVLSYQQQFEHFMAVSGKRRW
;
A
#
# COMPACT_ATOMS: atom_id res chain seq x y z
N MET A 1 -17.33 -15.48 -3.28
CA MET A 1 -18.44 -14.80 -4.00
C MET A 1 -18.00 -13.39 -4.39
N PRO A 2 -18.55 -12.75 -5.45
CA PRO A 2 -18.28 -11.34 -5.71
C PRO A 2 -18.64 -10.46 -4.51
N GLN A 3 -17.73 -9.57 -4.14
CA GLN A 3 -17.91 -8.60 -3.05
C GLN A 3 -17.98 -7.18 -3.62
N ARG A 4 -18.52 -6.26 -2.84
CA ARG A 4 -18.47 -4.83 -3.08
C ARG A 4 -17.34 -4.21 -2.28
N ILE A 5 -16.30 -3.71 -2.97
CA ILE A 5 -15.01 -3.37 -2.38
C ILE A 5 -14.69 -1.90 -2.63
N LEU A 6 -14.35 -1.17 -1.57
CA LEU A 6 -13.83 0.19 -1.65
C LEU A 6 -12.31 0.18 -1.54
N VAL A 7 -11.60 0.75 -2.52
CA VAL A 7 -10.15 0.91 -2.49
C VAL A 7 -9.79 2.37 -2.28
N LEU A 8 -9.37 2.72 -1.07
CA LEU A 8 -8.86 4.04 -0.71
C LEU A 8 -7.38 4.14 -1.10
N GLY A 9 -7.01 5.12 -1.91
CA GLY A 9 -5.67 5.23 -2.49
C GLY A 9 -5.52 4.49 -3.83
N ALA A 10 -6.63 4.29 -4.54
CA ALA A 10 -6.70 3.54 -5.79
C ALA A 10 -5.82 4.09 -6.91
N SER A 11 -5.49 5.39 -6.93
CA SER A 11 -4.60 5.99 -7.96
C SER A 11 -3.11 5.75 -7.72
N GLY A 12 -2.73 5.24 -6.55
CA GLY A 12 -1.35 4.85 -6.24
C GLY A 12 -0.88 3.62 -7.02
N TYR A 13 0.41 3.34 -6.97
CA TYR A 13 1.02 2.21 -7.69
C TYR A 13 0.31 0.88 -7.38
N ILE A 14 0.24 0.51 -6.11
CA ILE A 14 -0.41 -0.73 -5.68
C ILE A 14 -1.92 -0.67 -5.93
N GLY A 15 -2.54 0.47 -5.66
CA GLY A 15 -3.98 0.67 -5.83
C GLY A 15 -4.47 0.39 -7.23
N GLN A 16 -3.79 0.89 -8.27
CA GLN A 16 -4.14 0.64 -9.66
C GLN A 16 -4.04 -0.85 -10.04
N HIS A 17 -3.00 -1.53 -9.57
CA HIS A 17 -2.83 -2.96 -9.81
C HIS A 17 -3.89 -3.78 -9.06
N LEU A 18 -4.16 -3.45 -7.79
CA LEU A 18 -5.19 -4.12 -7.00
C LEU A 18 -6.58 -3.95 -7.62
N VAL A 19 -6.96 -2.73 -8.01
CA VAL A 19 -8.26 -2.46 -8.67
C VAL A 19 -8.41 -3.32 -9.94
N ARG A 20 -7.36 -3.44 -10.74
CA ARG A 20 -7.36 -4.30 -11.94
C ARG A 20 -7.54 -5.78 -11.58
N THR A 21 -6.82 -6.26 -10.58
CA THR A 21 -6.92 -7.66 -10.12
C THR A 21 -8.32 -7.97 -9.59
N LEU A 22 -8.89 -7.08 -8.76
CA LEU A 22 -10.24 -7.24 -8.22
C LEU A 22 -11.31 -7.25 -9.32
N SER A 23 -11.18 -6.36 -10.30
CA SER A 23 -12.06 -6.33 -11.48
C SER A 23 -12.01 -7.64 -12.27
N GLN A 24 -10.81 -8.19 -12.52
CA GLN A 24 -10.62 -9.46 -13.21
C GLN A 24 -11.24 -10.65 -12.46
N GLN A 25 -11.32 -10.58 -11.14
CA GLN A 25 -11.98 -11.58 -10.30
C GLN A 25 -13.50 -11.39 -10.16
N GLY A 26 -14.05 -10.36 -10.83
CA GLY A 26 -15.48 -10.11 -10.86
C GLY A 26 -16.04 -9.36 -9.65
N HIS A 27 -15.17 -8.78 -8.79
CA HIS A 27 -15.63 -7.93 -7.70
C HIS A 27 -16.14 -6.59 -8.19
N GLN A 28 -17.16 -6.04 -7.52
CA GLN A 28 -17.63 -4.67 -7.72
C GLN A 28 -16.71 -3.72 -6.95
N THR A 29 -15.93 -2.91 -7.66
CA THR A 29 -14.85 -2.11 -7.04
C THR A 29 -15.14 -0.62 -7.16
N LEU A 30 -15.18 0.07 -6.02
CA LEU A 30 -15.19 1.54 -5.92
C LEU A 30 -13.75 2.00 -5.76
N ALA A 31 -13.18 2.60 -6.79
CA ALA A 31 -11.81 3.09 -6.80
C ALA A 31 -11.78 4.56 -6.38
N ALA A 32 -11.35 4.83 -5.14
CA ALA A 32 -11.37 6.16 -4.54
C ALA A 32 -9.98 6.79 -4.45
N ALA A 33 -9.85 8.02 -4.94
CA ALA A 33 -8.61 8.78 -4.92
C ALA A 33 -8.84 10.29 -5.07
N ARG A 34 -7.85 11.10 -4.72
CA ARG A 34 -7.88 12.56 -4.96
C ARG A 34 -7.89 12.91 -6.46
N HIS A 35 -7.16 12.14 -7.26
CA HIS A 35 -7.07 12.30 -8.71
C HIS A 35 -7.51 11.01 -9.40
N VAL A 36 -8.65 11.05 -10.08
CA VAL A 36 -9.28 9.87 -10.69
C VAL A 36 -9.01 9.71 -12.19
N ASP A 37 -8.40 10.70 -12.85
CA ASP A 37 -8.19 10.70 -14.30
C ASP A 37 -7.40 9.48 -14.80
N ARG A 38 -6.42 9.03 -14.02
CA ARG A 38 -5.63 7.84 -14.33
C ARG A 38 -6.45 6.56 -14.18
N LEU A 39 -7.35 6.51 -13.21
CA LEU A 39 -8.22 5.36 -12.95
C LEU A 39 -9.28 5.23 -14.04
N ALA A 40 -9.89 6.35 -14.43
CA ALA A 40 -10.90 6.38 -15.49
C ALA A 40 -10.36 5.85 -16.83
N LYS A 41 -9.07 6.07 -17.12
CA LYS A 41 -8.40 5.54 -18.33
C LYS A 41 -8.27 4.02 -18.34
N LEU A 42 -8.39 3.34 -17.19
CA LEU A 42 -8.27 1.88 -17.13
C LEU A 42 -9.46 1.16 -17.78
N GLN A 43 -10.62 1.81 -17.92
CA GLN A 43 -11.84 1.28 -18.56
C GLN A 43 -12.17 -0.16 -18.11
N LEU A 44 -12.06 -0.42 -16.81
CA LEU A 44 -12.27 -1.77 -16.26
C LEU A 44 -13.75 -2.04 -16.02
N ALA A 45 -14.18 -3.25 -16.35
CA ALA A 45 -15.50 -3.72 -15.98
C ALA A 45 -15.65 -3.76 -14.44
N ASN A 46 -16.87 -3.51 -13.95
CA ASN A 46 -17.19 -3.55 -12.52
C ASN A 46 -16.38 -2.57 -11.64
N VAL A 47 -15.82 -1.50 -12.21
CA VAL A 47 -15.08 -0.46 -11.48
C VAL A 47 -15.75 0.88 -11.67
N SER A 48 -16.06 1.55 -10.56
CA SER A 48 -16.48 2.94 -10.51
C SER A 48 -15.41 3.81 -9.87
N CYS A 49 -15.14 4.99 -10.44
CA CYS A 49 -14.12 5.90 -9.95
C CYS A 49 -14.75 7.03 -9.14
N HIS A 50 -14.24 7.26 -7.93
CA HIS A 50 -14.77 8.25 -7.00
C HIS A 50 -13.66 9.21 -6.56
N LYS A 51 -13.92 10.53 -6.71
CA LYS A 51 -13.02 11.55 -6.19
C LYS A 51 -13.26 11.72 -4.70
N VAL A 52 -12.22 11.44 -3.90
CA VAL A 52 -12.24 11.54 -2.44
C VAL A 52 -10.95 12.15 -1.95
N ASP A 53 -11.04 13.16 -1.11
CA ASP A 53 -9.94 13.64 -0.29
C ASP A 53 -10.22 13.25 1.17
N LEU A 54 -9.43 12.33 1.70
CA LEU A 54 -9.61 11.84 3.07
C LEU A 54 -9.25 12.86 4.15
N SER A 55 -8.66 13.99 3.78
CA SER A 55 -8.47 15.12 4.69
C SER A 55 -9.80 15.86 4.94
N TRP A 56 -10.75 15.72 4.02
CA TRP A 56 -12.10 16.30 4.04
C TRP A 56 -13.12 15.21 3.69
N PRO A 57 -13.46 14.32 4.64
CA PRO A 57 -14.14 13.06 4.35
C PRO A 57 -15.66 13.14 4.24
N ASP A 58 -16.26 14.31 3.98
CA ASP A 58 -17.70 14.54 4.04
C ASP A 58 -18.54 13.54 3.20
N ASN A 59 -17.96 13.01 2.12
CA ASN A 59 -18.61 12.03 1.25
C ASN A 59 -18.21 10.57 1.55
N LEU A 60 -17.31 10.33 2.50
CA LEU A 60 -16.83 8.98 2.80
C LEU A 60 -17.91 8.07 3.40
N PRO A 61 -18.77 8.52 4.33
CA PRO A 61 -19.87 7.68 4.82
C PRO A 61 -20.81 7.21 3.71
N ALA A 62 -21.09 8.07 2.73
CA ALA A 62 -21.94 7.70 1.59
C ALA A 62 -21.28 6.63 0.69
N LEU A 63 -19.96 6.66 0.54
CA LEU A 63 -19.21 5.67 -0.23
C LEU A 63 -19.09 4.32 0.48
N LEU A 64 -19.21 4.30 1.81
CA LEU A 64 -19.17 3.09 2.61
C LEU A 64 -20.48 2.30 2.60
N GLN A 65 -21.57 2.89 2.11
CA GLN A 65 -22.87 2.20 2.04
C GLN A 65 -22.78 0.95 1.15
N ASP A 66 -23.23 -0.17 1.69
CA ASP A 66 -23.21 -1.49 1.04
C ASP A 66 -21.81 -2.02 0.68
N ILE A 67 -20.75 -1.49 1.28
CA ILE A 67 -19.39 -2.00 1.11
C ILE A 67 -19.16 -3.20 2.02
N ASP A 68 -18.65 -4.29 1.46
CA ASP A 68 -18.22 -5.46 2.22
C ASP A 68 -16.83 -5.25 2.81
N THR A 69 -15.87 -4.84 1.97
CA THR A 69 -14.46 -4.71 2.35
C THR A 69 -13.87 -3.37 1.91
N VAL A 70 -13.10 -2.75 2.80
CA VAL A 70 -12.30 -1.55 2.50
C VAL A 70 -10.83 -1.91 2.46
N TYR A 71 -10.14 -1.55 1.38
CA TYR A 71 -8.68 -1.49 1.35
C TYR A 71 -8.20 -0.09 1.67
N PHE A 72 -7.37 0.05 2.69
CA PHE A 72 -6.70 1.31 3.00
C PHE A 72 -5.24 1.24 2.53
N LEU A 73 -4.98 1.86 1.37
CA LEU A 73 -3.65 1.90 0.71
C LEU A 73 -3.07 3.32 0.70
N VAL A 74 -3.70 4.24 1.41
CA VAL A 74 -3.26 5.64 1.43
C VAL A 74 -1.97 5.76 2.21
N HIS A 75 -1.05 6.49 1.63
CA HIS A 75 0.24 6.77 2.19
C HIS A 75 0.64 8.20 1.84
N SER A 76 0.90 9.00 2.87
CA SER A 76 1.38 10.37 2.70
C SER A 76 2.90 10.34 2.58
N MET A 77 3.42 10.42 1.35
CA MET A 77 4.85 10.68 1.10
C MET A 77 5.04 12.17 0.89
N GLY A 78 4.87 12.98 1.94
CA GLY A 78 5.17 14.41 1.93
C GLY A 78 6.59 14.67 2.44
N GLU A 79 7.27 15.63 1.83
CA GLU A 79 8.49 16.21 2.41
C GLU A 79 8.08 17.24 3.47
N GLY A 80 8.58 17.05 4.72
CA GLY A 80 8.36 17.97 5.82
C GLY A 80 7.63 17.38 7.03
N GLY A 81 7.76 18.00 8.20
CA GLY A 81 7.22 17.49 9.46
C GLY A 81 5.69 17.41 9.57
N ASP A 82 4.96 17.84 8.55
CA ASP A 82 3.50 17.86 8.52
C ASP A 82 2.86 16.57 8.03
N PHE A 83 3.64 15.67 7.37
CA PHE A 83 3.09 14.43 6.82
C PHE A 83 2.56 13.48 7.90
N ILE A 84 3.17 13.45 9.09
CA ILE A 84 2.74 12.60 10.21
C ILE A 84 1.36 13.06 10.71
N ALA A 85 1.17 14.38 10.86
CA ALA A 85 -0.10 14.94 11.27
C ALA A 85 -1.21 14.68 10.24
N GLN A 86 -0.88 14.81 8.94
CA GLN A 86 -1.80 14.53 7.85
C GLN A 86 -2.18 13.05 7.79
N GLU A 87 -1.22 12.13 7.89
CA GLU A 87 -1.47 10.68 7.90
C GLU A 87 -2.36 10.30 9.08
N ARG A 88 -2.07 10.86 10.26
CA ARG A 88 -2.88 10.68 11.46
C ARG A 88 -4.31 11.19 11.27
N GLN A 89 -4.50 12.38 10.71
CA GLN A 89 -5.83 12.95 10.47
C GLN A 89 -6.63 12.11 9.49
N VAL A 90 -6.01 11.64 8.41
CA VAL A 90 -6.64 10.74 7.44
C VAL A 90 -7.09 9.43 8.10
N ALA A 91 -6.26 8.85 8.96
CA ALA A 91 -6.63 7.64 9.69
C ALA A 91 -7.82 7.86 10.65
N LEU A 92 -7.84 8.99 11.35
CA LEU A 92 -8.95 9.38 12.23
C LEU A 92 -10.25 9.54 11.44
N ASN A 93 -10.22 10.24 10.33
CA ASN A 93 -11.38 10.45 9.46
C ASN A 93 -11.97 9.13 8.95
N VAL A 94 -11.11 8.20 8.52
CA VAL A 94 -11.55 6.88 8.05
C VAL A 94 -12.10 6.04 9.20
N ARG A 95 -11.45 6.05 10.37
CA ARG A 95 -11.97 5.40 11.58
C ARG A 95 -13.37 5.88 11.92
N ASP A 96 -13.58 7.19 11.94
CA ASP A 96 -14.86 7.79 12.35
C ASP A 96 -15.96 7.47 11.33
N ALA A 97 -15.67 7.51 10.03
CA ALA A 97 -16.60 7.11 8.99
C ALA A 97 -16.99 5.61 9.09
N LEU A 98 -16.02 4.74 9.43
CA LEU A 98 -16.28 3.30 9.63
C LEU A 98 -17.12 3.02 10.90
N ARG A 99 -17.06 3.89 11.91
CA ARG A 99 -17.94 3.81 13.08
C ARG A 99 -19.40 4.16 12.75
N GLU A 100 -19.61 5.09 11.82
CA GLU A 100 -20.94 5.45 11.34
C GLU A 100 -21.51 4.40 10.40
N VAL A 101 -20.69 3.89 9.47
CA VAL A 101 -21.09 2.92 8.45
C VAL A 101 -20.12 1.73 8.50
N PRO A 102 -20.41 0.74 9.35
CA PRO A 102 -19.51 -0.40 9.54
C PRO A 102 -19.50 -1.30 8.30
N VAL A 103 -18.32 -1.80 7.98
CA VAL A 103 -18.06 -2.79 6.92
C VAL A 103 -17.68 -4.13 7.53
N LYS A 104 -17.67 -5.21 6.73
CA LYS A 104 -17.29 -6.54 7.23
C LYS A 104 -15.81 -6.67 7.52
N GLN A 105 -14.95 -5.95 6.76
CA GLN A 105 -13.51 -6.01 6.90
C GLN A 105 -12.83 -4.72 6.42
N LEU A 106 -11.79 -4.29 7.15
CA LEU A 106 -10.81 -3.31 6.70
C LEU A 106 -9.46 -4.00 6.52
N ILE A 107 -8.88 -3.94 5.33
CA ILE A 107 -7.53 -4.42 5.04
C ILE A 107 -6.60 -3.22 4.90
N PHE A 108 -5.62 -3.12 5.80
CA PHE A 108 -4.64 -2.03 5.83
C PHE A 108 -3.29 -2.54 5.34
N LEU A 109 -2.80 -1.96 4.24
CA LEU A 109 -1.44 -2.21 3.78
C LEU A 109 -0.45 -1.30 4.50
N SER A 110 0.41 -1.88 5.29
CA SER A 110 1.44 -1.22 6.10
C SER A 110 2.85 -1.63 5.67
N SER A 111 3.85 -1.23 6.42
CA SER A 111 5.26 -1.57 6.20
C SER A 111 5.76 -2.52 7.27
N LEU A 112 6.73 -3.39 6.95
CA LEU A 112 7.47 -4.16 7.94
C LEU A 112 8.03 -3.22 9.00
N GLN A 113 7.94 -3.62 10.24
CA GLN A 113 8.39 -2.82 11.36
C GLN A 113 9.84 -3.15 11.71
N ALA A 114 10.58 -2.14 12.12
CA ALA A 114 11.91 -2.28 12.73
C ALA A 114 11.79 -2.30 14.26
N PRO A 115 12.83 -2.75 14.98
CA PRO A 115 12.89 -2.58 16.42
C PRO A 115 12.66 -1.12 16.83
N PRO A 116 12.04 -0.81 17.98
CA PRO A 116 11.63 0.55 18.35
C PRO A 116 12.74 1.61 18.26
N HIS A 117 13.98 1.23 18.58
CA HIS A 117 15.15 2.13 18.54
C HIS A 117 15.70 2.39 17.13
N GLU A 118 15.24 1.62 16.13
CA GLU A 118 15.63 1.76 14.71
C GLU A 118 14.49 2.30 13.84
N GLN A 119 13.31 2.53 14.42
CA GLN A 119 12.16 3.00 13.65
C GLN A 119 12.36 4.43 13.17
N SER A 120 12.17 4.64 11.87
CA SER A 120 12.03 5.97 11.28
C SER A 120 10.70 6.61 11.65
N ASP A 121 10.59 7.92 11.49
CA ASP A 121 9.32 8.66 11.66
C ASP A 121 8.20 8.08 10.80
N HIS A 122 8.55 7.65 9.60
CA HIS A 122 7.66 6.97 8.68
C HIS A 122 7.08 5.67 9.27
N LEU A 123 7.91 4.78 9.81
CA LEU A 123 7.43 3.53 10.43
C LEU A 123 6.59 3.79 11.67
N ARG A 124 6.95 4.83 12.47
CA ARG A 124 6.12 5.27 13.61
C ARG A 124 4.74 5.77 13.17
N ALA A 125 4.68 6.57 12.10
CA ALA A 125 3.42 7.05 11.54
C ALA A 125 2.54 5.88 11.05
N ARG A 126 3.12 4.89 10.38
CA ARG A 126 2.39 3.68 9.92
C ARG A 126 1.85 2.88 11.11
N GLN A 127 2.62 2.72 12.19
CA GLN A 127 2.15 2.04 13.38
C GLN A 127 0.99 2.81 14.03
N ALA A 128 1.11 4.14 14.17
CA ALA A 128 0.05 4.98 14.71
C ALA A 128 -1.23 4.90 13.85
N THR A 129 -1.11 4.86 12.53
CA THR A 129 -2.24 4.64 11.62
C THR A 129 -2.92 3.30 11.89
N ALA A 130 -2.15 2.21 12.05
CA ALA A 130 -2.69 0.90 12.36
C ALA A 130 -3.48 0.91 13.68
N ASP A 131 -2.94 1.55 14.71
CA ASP A 131 -3.57 1.62 16.04
C ASP A 131 -4.88 2.41 15.99
N ILE A 132 -4.93 3.54 15.27
CA ILE A 132 -6.15 4.32 15.05
C ILE A 132 -7.21 3.50 14.30
N LEU A 133 -6.82 2.82 13.21
CA LEU A 133 -7.77 2.04 12.42
C LEU A 133 -8.36 0.86 13.20
N ARG A 134 -7.63 0.25 14.13
CA ARG A 134 -8.16 -0.81 15.01
C ARG A 134 -9.27 -0.33 15.95
N GLU A 135 -9.34 0.98 16.19
CA GLU A 135 -10.43 1.59 16.97
C GLU A 135 -11.72 1.78 16.16
N ALA A 136 -11.75 1.43 14.88
CA ALA A 136 -12.91 1.65 13.99
C ALA A 136 -14.15 0.82 14.35
N GLY A 137 -14.01 -0.21 15.21
CA GLY A 137 -15.14 -1.09 15.56
C GLY A 137 -15.50 -2.11 14.50
N VAL A 138 -14.67 -2.27 13.46
CA VAL A 138 -14.79 -3.28 12.41
C VAL A 138 -13.57 -4.21 12.43
N PRO A 139 -13.66 -5.44 11.89
CA PRO A 139 -12.50 -6.32 11.76
C PRO A 139 -11.40 -5.68 10.92
N VAL A 140 -10.20 -5.51 11.49
CA VAL A 140 -9.04 -4.90 10.81
C VAL A 140 -7.96 -5.95 10.60
N THR A 141 -7.56 -6.14 9.35
CA THR A 141 -6.40 -6.95 8.97
C THR A 141 -5.27 -6.04 8.53
N GLU A 142 -4.11 -6.12 9.18
CA GLU A 142 -2.92 -5.39 8.79
C GLU A 142 -1.98 -6.30 8.01
N LEU A 143 -1.65 -5.93 6.77
CA LEU A 143 -0.61 -6.58 5.96
C LEU A 143 0.63 -5.69 5.92
N ARG A 144 1.69 -6.09 6.60
CA ARG A 144 2.98 -5.42 6.62
C ARG A 144 3.84 -5.93 5.48
N ALA A 145 4.11 -5.11 4.49
CA ALA A 145 4.90 -5.50 3.33
C ALA A 145 6.35 -5.01 3.44
N GLY A 146 7.26 -5.81 2.90
CA GLY A 146 8.63 -5.39 2.59
C GLY A 146 8.65 -4.41 1.41
N ILE A 147 9.86 -4.07 0.93
CA ILE A 147 10.00 -3.23 -0.26
C ILE A 147 9.39 -3.94 -1.46
N ILE A 148 8.47 -3.25 -2.14
CA ILE A 148 7.74 -3.81 -3.28
C ILE A 148 8.57 -3.60 -4.54
N VAL A 149 8.94 -4.71 -5.18
CA VAL A 149 9.70 -4.74 -6.43
C VAL A 149 8.75 -5.03 -7.59
N GLY A 150 8.78 -4.16 -8.59
CA GLY A 150 7.99 -4.29 -9.80
C GLY A 150 8.12 -3.05 -10.67
N ALA A 151 7.89 -3.19 -11.97
CA ALA A 151 7.98 -2.08 -12.93
C ALA A 151 7.02 -0.95 -12.52
N GLY A 152 7.55 0.25 -12.33
CA GLY A 152 6.80 1.43 -11.87
C GLY A 152 6.73 1.60 -10.35
N SER A 153 7.27 0.70 -9.53
CA SER A 153 7.40 0.94 -8.09
C SER A 153 8.52 1.96 -7.82
N ALA A 154 8.31 2.87 -6.88
CA ALA A 154 9.27 3.94 -6.60
C ALA A 154 10.68 3.39 -6.27
N ALA A 155 10.76 2.35 -5.43
CA ALA A 155 12.04 1.74 -5.06
C ALA A 155 12.74 1.10 -6.26
N PHE A 156 12.00 0.39 -7.11
CA PHE A 156 12.56 -0.24 -8.30
C PHE A 156 13.02 0.80 -9.34
N GLU A 157 12.23 1.84 -9.56
CA GLU A 157 12.58 2.90 -10.51
C GLU A 157 13.85 3.64 -10.08
N VAL A 158 14.01 3.94 -8.78
CA VAL A 158 15.24 4.54 -8.25
C VAL A 158 16.45 3.60 -8.50
N MET A 159 16.31 2.31 -8.21
CA MET A 159 17.37 1.33 -8.47
C MET A 159 17.72 1.26 -9.96
N ARG A 160 16.70 1.20 -10.81
CA ARG A 160 16.88 1.18 -12.27
C ARG A 160 17.62 2.44 -12.75
N ASP A 161 17.17 3.61 -12.33
CA ASP A 161 17.74 4.88 -12.76
C ASP A 161 19.19 5.02 -12.29
N MET A 162 19.53 4.58 -11.09
CA MET A 162 20.90 4.55 -10.61
C MET A 162 21.78 3.62 -11.45
N VAL A 163 21.30 2.42 -11.79
CA VAL A 163 22.06 1.46 -12.60
C VAL A 163 22.21 1.91 -14.05
N TYR A 164 21.21 2.56 -14.64
CA TYR A 164 21.24 2.93 -16.04
C TYR A 164 21.89 4.29 -16.32
N ASN A 165 21.74 5.26 -15.43
CA ASN A 165 22.09 6.65 -15.68
C ASN A 165 23.36 7.11 -14.96
N LEU A 166 23.79 6.45 -13.88
CA LEU A 166 25.02 6.85 -13.20
C LEU A 166 26.25 6.15 -13.82
N PRO A 167 27.30 6.90 -14.21
CA PRO A 167 28.52 6.30 -14.76
C PRO A 167 29.33 5.52 -13.73
N VAL A 168 29.26 5.95 -12.47
CA VAL A 168 29.88 5.28 -11.30
C VAL A 168 28.87 5.26 -10.18
N LEU A 169 28.65 4.07 -9.60
CA LEU A 169 27.85 3.92 -8.39
C LEU A 169 28.74 4.17 -7.17
N THR A 170 28.64 5.38 -6.58
CA THR A 170 29.17 5.64 -5.24
C THR A 170 28.04 5.43 -4.22
N PRO A 171 27.94 4.23 -3.63
CA PRO A 171 26.80 3.90 -2.83
C PRO A 171 26.78 4.70 -1.52
N PRO A 172 25.69 5.43 -1.21
CA PRO A 172 25.53 6.09 0.08
C PRO A 172 25.42 5.04 1.19
N ARG A 173 25.63 5.45 2.46
CA ARG A 173 25.66 4.52 3.60
C ARG A 173 24.41 3.66 3.75
N TRP A 174 23.25 4.18 3.34
CA TRP A 174 21.97 3.48 3.45
C TRP A 174 21.86 2.21 2.57
N VAL A 175 22.70 2.04 1.54
CA VAL A 175 22.67 0.81 0.71
C VAL A 175 23.04 -0.45 1.49
N ARG A 176 23.60 -0.31 2.69
CA ARG A 176 23.88 -1.44 3.59
C ARG A 176 22.67 -1.85 4.42
N SER A 177 21.62 -1.02 4.46
CA SER A 177 20.38 -1.37 5.15
C SER A 177 19.76 -2.60 4.51
N ARG A 178 19.26 -3.48 5.35
CA ARG A 178 18.68 -4.77 4.96
C ARG A 178 17.16 -4.66 4.90
N THR A 179 16.58 -5.33 3.94
CA THR A 179 15.14 -5.45 3.78
C THR A 179 14.81 -6.79 3.13
N THR A 180 13.54 -7.16 3.16
CA THR A 180 13.00 -8.36 2.53
C THR A 180 12.12 -7.92 1.35
N PRO A 181 12.67 -7.77 0.13
CA PRO A 181 11.90 -7.33 -1.02
C PRO A 181 10.82 -8.36 -1.38
N ILE A 182 9.66 -7.87 -1.80
CA ILE A 182 8.54 -8.70 -2.27
C ILE A 182 8.14 -8.28 -3.68
N ALA A 183 7.87 -9.24 -4.55
CA ALA A 183 7.34 -8.96 -5.88
C ALA A 183 5.90 -8.43 -5.79
N LEU A 184 5.56 -7.45 -6.65
CA LEU A 184 4.21 -6.90 -6.71
C LEU A 184 3.13 -7.97 -6.85
N GLU A 185 3.34 -8.95 -7.73
CA GLU A 185 2.39 -10.03 -7.98
C GLU A 185 2.10 -10.85 -6.71
N ASN A 186 3.13 -11.15 -5.92
CA ASN A 186 2.98 -11.86 -4.65
C ASN A 186 2.22 -11.02 -3.62
N LEU A 187 2.50 -9.70 -3.56
CA LEU A 187 1.76 -8.80 -2.69
C LEU A 187 0.27 -8.75 -3.06
N LEU A 188 -0.04 -8.63 -4.36
CA LEU A 188 -1.42 -8.62 -4.85
C LEU A 188 -2.13 -9.95 -4.54
N HIS A 189 -1.43 -11.07 -4.71
CA HIS A 189 -1.95 -12.38 -4.31
C HIS A 189 -2.35 -12.40 -2.83
N TYR A 190 -1.48 -11.93 -1.94
CA TYR A 190 -1.79 -11.87 -0.50
C TYR A 190 -2.95 -10.91 -0.20
N LEU A 191 -2.96 -9.71 -0.79
CA LEU A 191 -4.07 -8.77 -0.58
C LEU A 191 -5.42 -9.39 -0.95
N VAL A 192 -5.48 -10.11 -2.06
CA VAL A 192 -6.71 -10.81 -2.48
C VAL A 192 -7.02 -12.01 -1.59
N ALA A 193 -6.02 -12.79 -1.17
CA ALA A 193 -6.21 -13.94 -0.30
C ALA A 193 -6.74 -13.57 1.11
N LEU A 194 -6.59 -12.32 1.52
CA LEU A 194 -7.13 -11.81 2.79
C LEU A 194 -8.64 -11.52 2.74
N LEU A 195 -9.24 -11.47 1.54
CA LEU A 195 -10.67 -11.20 1.41
C LEU A 195 -11.51 -12.31 2.06
N ASP A 196 -12.42 -11.90 2.94
CA ASP A 196 -13.42 -12.80 3.57
C ASP A 196 -12.82 -14.04 4.24
N HIS A 197 -11.57 -13.91 4.72
CA HIS A 197 -10.89 -15.03 5.38
C HIS A 197 -11.07 -14.95 6.91
N PRO A 198 -11.80 -15.88 7.54
CA PRO A 198 -12.17 -15.79 8.96
C PRO A 198 -10.97 -15.68 9.91
N ALA A 199 -9.83 -16.26 9.55
CA ALA A 199 -8.60 -16.20 10.35
C ALA A 199 -7.88 -14.84 10.28
N CYS A 200 -8.38 -13.90 9.48
CA CYS A 200 -7.70 -12.61 9.25
C CYS A 200 -8.20 -11.48 10.15
N GLU A 201 -9.29 -11.69 10.88
CA GLU A 201 -9.87 -10.68 11.76
C GLU A 201 -8.89 -10.24 12.85
N HIS A 202 -8.66 -8.92 12.93
CA HIS A 202 -7.74 -8.29 13.89
C HIS A 202 -6.30 -8.87 13.89
N ARG A 203 -5.86 -9.43 12.75
CA ARG A 203 -4.54 -10.05 12.62
C ARG A 203 -3.55 -9.14 11.91
N ILE A 204 -2.29 -9.38 12.22
CA ILE A 204 -1.16 -8.79 11.52
C ILE A 204 -0.46 -9.91 10.76
N PHE A 205 -0.24 -9.69 9.48
CA PHE A 205 0.54 -10.57 8.63
C PHE A 205 1.73 -9.81 8.06
N GLU A 206 2.85 -10.50 7.87
CA GLU A 206 4.03 -9.96 7.23
C GLU A 206 4.22 -10.60 5.85
N ALA A 207 4.25 -9.77 4.82
CA ALA A 207 4.45 -10.16 3.44
C ALA A 207 5.87 -9.75 3.00
N ALA A 208 6.75 -10.72 2.92
CA ALA A 208 8.15 -10.52 2.58
C ALA A 208 8.61 -11.58 1.59
N GLY A 209 9.67 -11.28 0.83
CA GLY A 209 10.36 -12.29 0.04
C GLY A 209 11.18 -13.24 0.93
N PRO A 210 11.69 -14.34 0.35
CA PRO A 210 12.39 -15.39 1.10
C PRO A 210 13.77 -14.97 1.60
N GLU A 211 14.32 -13.88 1.08
CA GLU A 211 15.70 -13.46 1.34
C GLU A 211 15.76 -12.09 1.99
N VAL A 212 16.66 -11.95 2.96
CA VAL A 212 17.03 -10.65 3.54
C VAL A 212 18.20 -10.09 2.75
N LEU A 213 17.96 -9.05 1.95
CA LEU A 213 18.95 -8.44 1.07
C LEU A 213 19.28 -7.02 1.51
N SER A 214 20.53 -6.62 1.42
CA SER A 214 20.89 -5.21 1.43
C SER A 214 20.47 -4.55 0.10
N TYR A 215 20.32 -3.24 0.09
CA TYR A 215 20.11 -2.52 -1.17
C TYR A 215 21.27 -2.76 -2.15
N GLN A 216 22.50 -2.88 -1.66
CA GLN A 216 23.65 -3.21 -2.48
C GLN A 216 23.43 -4.56 -3.20
N GLN A 217 23.03 -5.60 -2.48
CA GLN A 217 22.74 -6.91 -3.09
C GLN A 217 21.59 -6.83 -4.10
N GLN A 218 20.57 -6.03 -3.82
CA GLN A 218 19.48 -5.82 -4.78
C GLN A 218 19.99 -5.13 -6.07
N PHE A 219 20.89 -4.13 -5.97
CA PHE A 219 21.55 -3.53 -7.13
C PHE A 219 22.37 -4.56 -7.90
N GLU A 220 23.14 -5.40 -7.22
CA GLU A 220 23.96 -6.45 -7.82
C GLU A 220 23.08 -7.47 -8.58
N HIS A 221 21.98 -7.92 -7.97
CA HIS A 221 21.02 -8.79 -8.63
C HIS A 221 20.37 -8.11 -9.85
N PHE A 222 19.98 -6.85 -9.72
CA PHE A 222 19.40 -6.11 -10.85
C PHE A 222 20.41 -5.94 -12.00
N MET A 223 21.66 -5.63 -11.70
CA MET A 223 22.72 -5.54 -12.70
C MET A 223 22.96 -6.89 -13.40
N ALA A 224 22.98 -7.98 -12.63
CA ALA A 224 23.16 -9.33 -13.19
C ALA A 224 22.04 -9.69 -14.17
N VAL A 225 20.79 -9.43 -13.81
CA VAL A 225 19.61 -9.72 -14.64
C VAL A 225 19.54 -8.79 -15.87
N SER A 226 19.88 -7.51 -15.71
CA SER A 226 19.82 -6.52 -16.81
C SER A 226 21.02 -6.55 -17.76
N GLY A 227 22.05 -7.36 -17.47
CA GLY A 227 23.30 -7.41 -18.24
C GLY A 227 24.16 -6.13 -18.14
N LYS A 228 23.81 -5.20 -17.24
CA LYS A 228 24.58 -3.97 -17.01
C LYS A 228 25.65 -4.21 -15.97
N ARG A 229 26.86 -3.75 -16.25
CA ARG A 229 27.97 -3.71 -15.30
C ARG A 229 28.32 -2.26 -15.01
N ARG A 230 28.23 -1.86 -13.74
CA ARG A 230 28.61 -0.55 -13.24
C ARG A 230 29.48 -0.74 -11.99
N TRP A 231 30.54 0.05 -11.89
CA TRP A 231 31.45 0.06 -10.76
C TRP A 231 31.71 1.50 -10.32
#